data_8e55a9bdaa5a5a6b3682f6396b93150a
#
_entry.id   8e55a9bdaa5a5a6b3682f6396b93150a
#
_cell.length_a   1.000
_cell.length_b   1.000
_cell.length_c   1.000
_cell.angle_alpha   90.00
_cell.angle_beta   90.00
_cell.angle_gamma   90.00
#
_symmetry.space_group_name_H-M   'P 1'
#
loop_
_entity.id
_entity.type
_entity.pdbx_description
1 polymer ?
#
loop_
_entity_poly.entity_id
_entity_poly.type
_entity_poly.pdbx_seq_one_letter_code
_entity_poly.pdbx_strand_id
1 'polypeptide(L)'
;MRVVSQNRDFSFDFDRTTFWMQDEYVYARIDSNNQVIGKYESGQRARQVFIDMHNAYSPIQLMSENLSEEQIAQFAGSKNVPIKCLNLDIPNSSITVFENAIYYMPEE
;
A
#
# COMPACT_ATOMS: atom_id res chain seq x y z
N MET A 1 3.96 4.36 -3.16
CA MET A 1 2.80 4.72 -2.33
C MET A 1 3.16 5.87 -1.40
N ARG A 2 2.33 6.86 -1.34
CA ARG A 2 2.43 7.94 -0.35
C ARG A 2 1.55 7.60 0.84
N VAL A 3 2.02 7.90 2.03
CA VAL A 3 1.23 7.77 3.27
C VAL A 3 0.93 9.18 3.77
N VAL A 4 -0.34 9.48 3.92
CA VAL A 4 -0.78 10.78 4.45
C VAL A 4 -1.16 10.60 5.91
N SER A 5 -0.61 11.44 6.77
CA SER A 5 -0.83 11.36 8.22
C SER A 5 -2.30 11.54 8.60
N GLN A 6 -2.63 11.13 9.82
CA GLN A 6 -4.00 11.22 10.34
C GLN A 6 -4.54 12.64 10.30
N ASN A 7 -3.71 13.63 10.61
CA ASN A 7 -4.11 15.05 10.59
C ASN A 7 -4.00 15.69 9.21
N ARG A 8 -3.58 14.95 8.19
CA ARG A 8 -3.42 15.41 6.81
C ARG A 8 -2.32 16.45 6.60
N ASP A 9 -1.48 16.68 7.59
CA ASP A 9 -0.42 17.68 7.50
C ASP A 9 0.89 17.14 6.93
N PHE A 10 1.08 15.82 6.95
CA PHE A 10 2.31 15.19 6.50
C PHE A 10 2.02 14.12 5.46
N SER A 11 2.92 14.01 4.50
CA SER A 11 2.88 12.97 3.48
C SER A 11 4.28 12.37 3.34
N PHE A 12 4.35 11.05 3.35
CA PHE A 12 5.61 10.32 3.32
C PHE A 12 5.61 9.34 2.15
N ASP A 13 6.80 9.14 1.58
CA ASP A 13 7.01 8.06 0.62
C ASP A 13 7.23 6.76 1.40
N PHE A 14 6.38 5.77 1.18
CA PHE A 14 6.44 4.51 1.92
C PHE A 14 7.81 3.85 1.79
N ASP A 15 8.40 3.87 0.60
CA ASP A 15 9.67 3.20 0.34
C ASP A 15 10.87 3.85 1.03
N ARG A 16 10.75 5.12 1.39
CA ARG A 16 11.84 5.90 1.97
C ARG A 16 11.67 6.19 3.44
N THR A 17 10.64 5.66 4.05
CA THR A 17 10.27 5.98 5.41
C THR A 17 10.27 4.73 6.26
N THR A 18 10.81 4.84 7.46
CA THR A 18 10.70 3.78 8.46
C THR A 18 9.47 4.06 9.30
N PHE A 19 8.58 3.07 9.36
CA PHE A 19 7.36 3.17 10.17
C PHE A 19 7.46 2.20 11.33
N TRP A 20 6.94 2.61 12.48
CA TRP A 20 6.76 1.71 13.62
C TRP A 20 5.56 2.15 14.43
N MET A 21 5.10 1.27 15.29
CA MET A 21 4.04 1.61 16.24
C MET A 21 4.54 1.41 17.65
N GLN A 22 4.05 2.21 18.56
CA GLN A 22 4.31 2.09 19.98
C GLN A 22 3.07 2.56 20.73
N ASP A 23 2.52 1.70 21.58
CA ASP A 23 1.29 1.97 22.31
C ASP A 23 0.15 2.32 21.33
N GLU A 24 -0.45 3.49 21.48
CA GLU A 24 -1.56 3.93 20.65
C GLU A 24 -1.13 4.80 19.46
N TYR A 25 0.19 4.91 19.25
CA TYR A 25 0.74 5.81 18.24
C TYR A 25 1.37 5.06 17.08
N VAL A 26 1.28 5.66 15.90
CA VAL A 26 2.03 5.25 14.73
C VAL A 26 3.02 6.36 14.40
N TYR A 27 4.26 5.97 14.19
CA TYR A 27 5.38 6.88 13.94
C TYR A 27 5.96 6.67 12.56
N ALA A 28 6.55 7.73 12.03
CA ALA A 28 7.34 7.68 10.81
C ALA A 28 8.67 8.38 11.04
N ARG A 29 9.71 7.87 10.41
CA ARG A 29 11.03 8.47 10.41
C ARG A 29 11.54 8.61 9.00
N ILE A 30 11.93 9.83 8.66
CA ILE A 30 12.67 10.10 7.45
C ILE A 30 13.97 10.77 7.86
N ASP A 31 15.10 10.24 7.39
CA ASP A 31 16.42 10.62 7.86
C ASP A 31 16.52 10.46 9.40
N SER A 32 16.77 11.51 10.14
CA SER A 32 16.82 11.46 11.60
C SER A 32 15.61 12.09 12.28
N ASN A 33 14.58 12.45 11.51
CA ASN A 33 13.39 13.11 12.04
C ASN A 33 12.28 12.10 12.30
N ASN A 34 11.83 12.06 13.56
CA ASN A 34 10.71 11.22 13.98
C ASN A 34 9.43 12.04 14.03
N GLN A 35 8.36 11.49 13.52
CA GLN A 35 7.07 12.17 13.48
C GLN A 35 5.95 11.22 13.88
N VAL A 36 5.07 11.68 14.77
CA VAL A 36 3.81 10.96 15.02
C VAL A 36 2.89 11.22 13.85
N ILE A 37 2.46 10.16 13.20
CA ILE A 37 1.56 10.27 12.05
C ILE A 37 0.15 9.78 12.34
N GLY A 38 -0.05 9.10 13.46
CA GLY A 38 -1.36 8.67 13.89
C GLY A 38 -1.43 8.41 15.38
N LYS A 39 -2.54 8.77 15.98
CA LYS A 39 -2.89 8.44 17.37
C LYS A 39 -4.28 7.85 17.37
N TYR A 40 -4.41 6.68 17.99
CA TYR A 40 -5.67 5.94 17.97
C TYR A 40 -6.17 5.69 19.38
N GLU A 41 -7.38 5.19 19.48
CA GLU A 41 -8.07 4.97 20.74
C GLU A 41 -7.35 3.95 21.61
N SER A 42 -6.71 2.96 20.99
CA SER A 42 -6.03 1.89 21.72
C SER A 42 -4.82 1.40 20.92
N GLY A 43 -3.94 0.65 21.60
CA GLY A 43 -2.83 -0.01 20.93
C GLY A 43 -3.28 -1.04 19.90
N GLN A 44 -4.41 -1.70 20.14
CA GLN A 44 -4.99 -2.64 19.18
C GLN A 44 -5.42 -1.93 17.90
N ARG A 45 -6.04 -0.77 18.03
CA ARG A 45 -6.45 0.02 16.86
C ARG A 45 -5.24 0.54 16.10
N ALA A 46 -4.23 1.03 16.81
CA ALA A 46 -2.98 1.49 16.17
C ALA A 46 -2.30 0.33 15.42
N ARG A 47 -2.28 -0.85 16.01
CA ARG A 47 -1.73 -2.05 15.35
C ARG A 47 -2.51 -2.39 14.09
N GLN A 48 -3.83 -2.33 14.14
CA GLN A 48 -4.66 -2.61 12.98
C GLN A 48 -4.38 -1.64 11.84
N VAL A 49 -4.28 -0.36 12.16
CA VAL A 49 -3.95 0.67 11.17
C VAL A 49 -2.56 0.43 10.57
N PHE A 50 -1.60 0.09 11.42
CA PHE A 50 -0.24 -0.22 10.98
C PHE A 50 -0.21 -1.40 10.01
N ILE A 51 -0.95 -2.46 10.33
CA ILE A 51 -1.05 -3.64 9.47
C ILE A 51 -1.76 -3.28 8.16
N ASP A 52 -2.85 -2.54 8.24
CA ASP A 52 -3.61 -2.13 7.06
C ASP A 52 -2.77 -1.27 6.12
N MET A 53 -1.95 -0.38 6.68
CA MET A 53 -1.04 0.44 5.91
C MET A 53 -0.02 -0.42 5.14
N HIS A 54 0.55 -1.43 5.79
CA HIS A 54 1.49 -2.34 5.14
C HIS A 54 0.82 -3.24 4.12
N ASN A 55 -0.40 -3.69 4.40
CA ASN A 55 -1.16 -4.50 3.46
C ASN A 55 -1.61 -3.69 2.24
N ALA A 56 -1.82 -2.39 2.42
CA ALA A 56 -2.14 -1.49 1.31
C ALA A 56 -0.93 -1.27 0.40
N TYR A 57 0.27 -1.45 0.90
CA TYR A 57 1.46 -1.32 0.09
C TYR A 57 1.59 -2.51 -0.85
N SER A 58 1.32 -2.22 -2.10
CA SER A 58 1.56 -3.15 -3.19
C SER A 58 2.06 -2.31 -4.36
N PRO A 59 3.26 -2.58 -4.85
CA PRO A 59 3.77 -1.82 -6.00
C PRO A 59 2.83 -1.88 -7.19
N ILE A 60 2.10 -2.99 -7.31
CA ILE A 60 1.15 -3.23 -8.39
C ILE A 60 -0.08 -3.92 -7.82
N GLN A 61 -1.26 -3.40 -8.13
CA GLN A 61 -2.51 -4.12 -7.93
C GLN A 61 -3.04 -4.56 -9.28
N LEU A 62 -3.37 -5.83 -9.38
CA LEU A 62 -3.89 -6.42 -10.58
C LEU A 62 -5.34 -6.80 -10.37
N MET A 63 -6.24 -6.14 -11.10
CA MET A 63 -7.65 -6.50 -11.15
C MET A 63 -7.92 -7.17 -12.49
N SER A 64 -8.52 -8.35 -12.44
CA SER A 64 -8.78 -9.12 -13.65
C SER A 64 -10.24 -9.49 -13.77
N GLU A 65 -10.76 -9.35 -14.97
CA GLU A 65 -12.09 -9.79 -15.35
C GLU A 65 -11.96 -10.70 -16.57
N ASN A 66 -12.72 -11.78 -16.58
CA ASN A 66 -12.74 -12.73 -17.70
C ASN A 66 -11.39 -13.42 -17.97
N LEU A 67 -10.55 -13.53 -16.96
CA LEU A 67 -9.30 -14.29 -17.06
C LEU A 67 -9.51 -15.74 -16.64
N SER A 68 -8.81 -16.65 -17.30
CA SER A 68 -8.73 -18.04 -16.86
C SER A 68 -7.82 -18.19 -15.65
N GLU A 69 -7.97 -19.29 -14.91
CA GLU A 69 -7.10 -19.60 -13.78
C GLU A 69 -5.63 -19.71 -14.19
N GLU A 70 -5.36 -20.22 -15.38
CA GLU A 70 -4.01 -20.32 -15.92
C GLU A 70 -3.40 -18.94 -16.14
N GLN A 71 -4.16 -18.01 -16.67
CA GLN A 71 -3.70 -16.64 -16.88
C GLN A 71 -3.42 -15.94 -15.56
N ILE A 72 -4.28 -16.13 -14.57
CA ILE A 72 -4.07 -15.58 -13.24
C ILE A 72 -2.80 -16.17 -12.60
N ALA A 73 -2.59 -17.47 -12.75
CA ALA A 73 -1.40 -18.13 -12.23
C ALA A 73 -0.12 -17.61 -12.87
N GLN A 74 -0.14 -17.31 -14.16
CA GLN A 74 1.00 -16.73 -14.85
C GLN A 74 1.35 -15.35 -14.28
N PHE A 75 0.36 -14.52 -13.99
CA PHE A 75 0.59 -13.22 -13.39
C PHE A 75 1.09 -13.34 -11.94
N ALA A 76 0.53 -14.28 -11.18
CA ALA A 76 0.96 -14.50 -9.80
C ALA A 76 2.41 -14.96 -9.71
N GLY A 77 2.93 -15.67 -10.71
CA GLY A 77 4.31 -16.11 -10.77
C GLY A 77 5.30 -15.02 -11.15
N SER A 78 4.81 -13.88 -11.64
CA SER A 78 5.64 -12.80 -12.20
C SER A 78 5.83 -11.67 -11.19
N LYS A 79 6.41 -11.98 -10.03
CA LYS A 79 6.47 -11.05 -8.89
C LYS A 79 7.21 -9.74 -9.15
N ASN A 80 8.08 -9.69 -10.14
CA ASN A 80 8.94 -8.53 -10.39
C ASN A 80 8.73 -7.92 -11.76
N VAL A 81 7.59 -8.18 -12.40
CA VAL A 81 7.31 -7.64 -13.72
C VAL A 81 6.86 -6.19 -13.58
N PRO A 82 7.56 -5.21 -14.15
CA PRO A 82 7.08 -3.83 -14.18
C PRO A 82 5.75 -3.72 -14.93
N ILE A 83 4.89 -2.80 -14.51
CA ILE A 83 3.58 -2.57 -15.14
C ILE A 83 3.72 -2.43 -16.66
N LYS A 84 4.70 -1.67 -17.10
CA LYS A 84 4.95 -1.43 -18.52
C LYS A 84 5.31 -2.67 -19.32
N CYS A 85 5.71 -3.76 -18.63
CA CYS A 85 6.05 -5.02 -19.27
C CYS A 85 4.85 -5.98 -19.31
N LEU A 86 3.74 -5.61 -18.68
CA LEU A 86 2.50 -6.36 -18.77
C LEU A 86 1.82 -6.03 -20.08
N ASN A 87 2.31 -6.62 -21.14
CA ASN A 87 1.69 -6.48 -22.44
C ASN A 87 0.45 -7.37 -22.46
N LEU A 88 -0.67 -6.82 -22.04
CA LEU A 88 -1.90 -7.55 -21.83
C LEU A 88 -2.72 -7.60 -23.12
N ASP A 89 -2.15 -8.22 -24.13
CA ASP A 89 -2.79 -8.44 -25.40
C ASP A 89 -3.74 -9.63 -25.29
N ILE A 90 -4.75 -9.51 -24.41
CA ILE A 90 -5.73 -10.54 -24.16
C ILE A 90 -7.05 -10.08 -24.75
N PRO A 91 -7.44 -10.61 -25.93
CA PRO A 91 -8.70 -10.23 -26.54
C PRO A 91 -9.88 -10.59 -25.65
N ASN A 92 -10.82 -9.69 -25.49
CA ASN A 92 -12.06 -9.88 -24.75
C ASN A 92 -11.85 -10.08 -23.24
N SER A 93 -10.65 -9.83 -22.73
CA SER A 93 -10.37 -9.83 -21.30
C SER A 93 -10.09 -8.42 -20.82
N SER A 94 -10.50 -8.14 -19.62
CA SER A 94 -10.29 -6.84 -18.99
C SER A 94 -9.33 -7.00 -17.82
N ILE A 95 -8.19 -6.34 -17.87
CA ILE A 95 -7.23 -6.28 -16.77
C ILE A 95 -6.97 -4.83 -16.45
N THR A 96 -7.17 -4.47 -15.20
CA THR A 96 -6.79 -3.16 -14.70
C THR A 96 -5.55 -3.32 -13.83
N VAL A 97 -4.48 -2.63 -14.20
CA VAL A 97 -3.23 -2.61 -13.45
C VAL A 97 -3.01 -1.19 -12.98
N PHE A 98 -2.79 -1.00 -11.69
CA PHE A 98 -2.54 0.32 -11.14
C PHE A 98 -1.63 0.24 -9.91
N GLU A 99 -0.92 1.34 -9.65
CA GLU A 99 -0.14 1.49 -8.44
C GLU A 99 -1.02 2.05 -7.33
N ASN A 100 -0.78 1.58 -6.10
CA ASN A 100 -1.34 2.21 -4.92
C ASN A 100 -0.64 3.54 -4.71
N ALA A 101 -1.30 4.62 -5.11
CA ALA A 101 -0.69 5.94 -5.08
C ALA A 101 -0.66 6.54 -3.69
N ILE A 102 -1.75 6.41 -2.93
CA ILE A 102 -1.91 7.11 -1.64
C ILE A 102 -2.63 6.21 -0.65
N TYR A 103 -2.11 6.15 0.57
CA TYR A 103 -2.81 5.61 1.73
C TYR A 103 -3.07 6.74 2.71
N TYR A 104 -4.33 6.95 3.05
CA TYR A 104 -4.72 7.93 4.05
C TYR A 104 -4.88 7.24 5.39
N MET A 105 -4.14 7.70 6.40
CA MET A 105 -4.29 7.18 7.75
C MET A 105 -5.72 7.46 8.23
N PRO A 106 -6.43 6.46 8.81
CA PRO A 106 -7.76 6.69 9.34
C PRO A 106 -7.78 7.77 10.41
N GLU A 107 -8.85 8.53 10.47
CA GLU A 107 -9.01 9.58 11.46
C GLU A 107 -9.27 9.01 12.86
N GLU A 108 -9.85 7.82 12.92
CA GLU A 108 -10.16 7.13 14.18
C GLU A 108 -9.70 5.68 14.17
#